data_1cbe47ea243675d3196733fde278c545
#
_entry.id   1cbe47ea243675d3196733fde278c545
#
_cell.length_a   1.000
_cell.length_b   1.000
_cell.length_c   1.000
_cell.angle_alpha   90.00
_cell.angle_beta   90.00
_cell.angle_gamma   90.00
#
_symmetry.space_group_name_H-M   'P 1'
#
loop_
_entity.id
_entity.type
_entity.pdbx_description
1 polymer ?
#
loop_
_entity_poly.entity_id
_entity_poly.type
_entity_poly.pdbx_seq_one_letter_code
_entity_poly.pdbx_strand_id
1 'polypeptide(L)'
;MHKTYSLRNARQPTAAQLQSPPPPPSTTKSRFFGRAGLAASFRKSAAGSFGPELARKLSQLVKTEKNVLCSMEIVTNERRAAARQLSLWGSDNDDDVSDVTDKLGVLLFELGELQDQFIDKYDQYRVTMKSIRNIEASVQPSRDRKDKITDEIAHLKYKDPVSTKIPVLEQELVRAEAESLVAEAQLSNITREKLKAAYNYQFDSMREMAEKFALVAGYGKALLELLDDAPVTPGEIRPTYDGYDASRQIIMDAEAALEAWTLDFAVVKPTLSFHQTIDDVYQTMPEDEIEDDLVEDAEVIEDVLEDEEHPEEEQY
;
A
#
# COMPACT_ATOMS: atom_id res chain seq x y z
N MET A 1 -7.45 23.05 -6.10
CA MET A 1 -7.98 22.67 -7.43
C MET A 1 -7.91 23.85 -8.39
N HIS A 2 -7.39 23.67 -9.59
CA HIS A 2 -7.44 24.67 -10.63
C HIS A 2 -8.85 24.63 -11.21
N LYS A 3 -9.62 25.72 -11.06
CA LYS A 3 -10.99 25.89 -11.62
C LYS A 3 -10.94 25.94 -13.15
N THR A 4 -10.75 24.80 -13.79
CA THR A 4 -10.79 24.67 -15.26
C THR A 4 -12.08 23.94 -15.62
N TYR A 5 -13.12 24.69 -15.94
CA TYR A 5 -14.40 24.17 -16.40
C TYR A 5 -14.34 23.60 -17.85
N SER A 6 -13.17 23.63 -18.49
CA SER A 6 -12.90 23.08 -19.81
C SER A 6 -11.44 22.75 -19.97
N LEU A 7 -11.11 21.56 -20.51
CA LEU A 7 -9.74 21.18 -20.86
C LEU A 7 -9.21 21.94 -22.09
N ARG A 8 -10.07 22.48 -22.93
CA ARG A 8 -9.71 23.28 -24.13
C ARG A 8 -9.16 24.64 -23.74
N ASN A 9 -9.67 25.22 -22.65
CA ASN A 9 -9.23 26.52 -22.13
C ASN A 9 -8.04 26.40 -21.15
N ALA A 10 -7.52 25.22 -20.89
CA ALA A 10 -6.27 25.06 -20.21
C ALA A 10 -5.19 25.78 -21.04
N ARG A 11 -4.76 26.96 -20.56
CA ARG A 11 -3.78 27.82 -21.19
C ARG A 11 -2.65 26.96 -21.75
N GLN A 12 -2.49 26.94 -23.06
CA GLN A 12 -1.25 26.40 -23.66
C GLN A 12 -0.09 27.08 -22.92
N PRO A 13 0.88 26.32 -22.41
CA PRO A 13 2.04 26.92 -21.78
C PRO A 13 2.61 27.95 -22.72
N THR A 14 2.75 29.19 -22.26
CA THR A 14 3.35 30.25 -23.04
C THR A 14 4.77 29.82 -23.42
N ALA A 15 5.24 30.23 -24.60
CA ALA A 15 6.61 29.92 -25.07
C ALA A 15 7.71 30.23 -24.02
N ALA A 16 7.44 31.15 -23.08
CA ALA A 16 8.30 31.44 -21.95
C ALA A 16 8.27 30.35 -20.84
N GLN A 17 7.20 29.58 -20.72
CA GLN A 17 7.11 28.43 -19.79
C GLN A 17 7.69 27.14 -20.41
N LEU A 18 7.74 27.07 -21.75
CA LEU A 18 8.46 26.00 -22.48
C LEU A 18 9.97 26.24 -22.52
N GLN A 19 10.45 27.44 -22.22
CA GLN A 19 11.85 27.75 -21.99
C GLN A 19 12.19 27.58 -20.50
N SER A 20 11.92 26.41 -19.94
CA SER A 20 12.70 25.97 -18.79
C SER A 20 14.17 25.97 -19.24
N PRO A 21 15.10 26.62 -18.52
CA PRO A 21 16.51 26.53 -18.87
C PRO A 21 16.85 25.06 -19.02
N PRO A 22 17.58 24.66 -20.09
CA PRO A 22 17.96 23.29 -20.28
C PRO A 22 18.63 22.84 -18.97
N PRO A 23 18.30 21.63 -18.47
CA PRO A 23 18.95 21.13 -17.25
C PRO A 23 20.45 21.32 -17.42
N PRO A 24 21.20 21.78 -16.41
CA PRO A 24 22.62 22.00 -16.50
C PRO A 24 23.21 20.72 -17.09
N PRO A 25 24.15 20.83 -18.06
CA PRO A 25 24.72 19.68 -18.72
C PRO A 25 25.22 18.76 -17.64
N SER A 26 24.65 17.53 -17.56
CA SER A 26 25.10 16.55 -16.59
C SER A 26 26.58 16.30 -16.91
N THR A 27 27.46 16.80 -16.06
CA THR A 27 28.90 16.59 -16.14
C THR A 27 29.32 15.14 -15.99
N THR A 28 28.33 14.25 -15.89
CA THR A 28 28.49 12.79 -15.85
C THR A 28 28.15 12.11 -17.18
N LYS A 29 28.54 12.68 -18.31
CA LYS A 29 28.88 11.86 -19.47
C LYS A 29 30.28 11.25 -19.29
N SER A 30 30.46 10.56 -18.20
CA SER A 30 31.51 9.56 -18.10
C SER A 30 31.13 8.40 -19.04
N ARG A 31 31.66 8.47 -20.27
CA ARG A 31 31.79 7.36 -21.19
C ARG A 31 32.83 6.37 -20.65
N PHE A 32 32.75 6.03 -19.41
CA PHE A 32 33.44 4.89 -18.86
C PHE A 32 32.38 3.83 -18.54
N PHE A 33 32.20 2.91 -19.47
CA PHE A 33 31.80 1.55 -19.14
C PHE A 33 32.94 0.97 -18.25
N GLY A 34 33.18 1.63 -17.12
CA GLY A 34 34.06 1.19 -16.08
C GLY A 34 33.33 0.24 -15.16
N ARG A 35 33.96 -0.87 -14.88
CA ARG A 35 33.63 -1.92 -13.92
C ARG A 35 33.01 -1.43 -12.58
N ALA A 36 33.19 -0.15 -12.24
CA ALA A 36 32.66 0.49 -11.04
C ALA A 36 31.14 0.65 -11.04
N GLY A 37 30.49 0.88 -12.18
CA GLY A 37 29.01 1.02 -12.28
C GLY A 37 28.29 -0.30 -12.06
N LEU A 38 28.84 -1.40 -12.58
CA LEU A 38 28.32 -2.75 -12.33
C LEU A 38 28.52 -3.17 -10.87
N ALA A 39 29.67 -2.82 -10.27
CA ALA A 39 29.93 -3.14 -8.86
C ALA A 39 29.01 -2.36 -7.89
N ALA A 40 28.65 -1.11 -8.21
CA ALA A 40 27.70 -0.33 -7.41
C ALA A 40 26.25 -0.84 -7.56
N SER A 41 25.86 -1.27 -8.76
CA SER A 41 24.59 -1.93 -9.02
C SER A 41 24.51 -3.29 -8.33
N PHE A 42 25.57 -4.08 -8.40
CA PHE A 42 25.69 -5.36 -7.68
C PHE A 42 25.68 -5.15 -6.15
N ARG A 43 26.36 -4.13 -5.62
CA ARG A 43 26.32 -3.82 -4.18
C ARG A 43 24.93 -3.39 -3.71
N LYS A 44 24.17 -2.64 -4.53
CA LYS A 44 22.78 -2.28 -4.24
C LYS A 44 21.86 -3.51 -4.26
N SER A 45 22.09 -4.44 -5.18
CA SER A 45 21.34 -5.71 -5.24
C SER A 45 21.79 -6.69 -4.14
N ALA A 46 23.07 -6.73 -3.80
CA ALA A 46 23.63 -7.63 -2.81
C ALA A 46 23.31 -7.22 -1.36
N ALA A 47 23.15 -5.91 -1.07
CA ALA A 47 22.82 -5.45 0.28
C ALA A 47 21.46 -5.98 0.78
N GLY A 48 20.53 -6.32 -0.14
CA GLY A 48 19.29 -7.03 0.22
C GLY A 48 19.40 -8.56 0.25
N SER A 49 20.53 -9.13 -0.23
CA SER A 49 20.72 -10.58 -0.36
C SER A 49 21.40 -11.22 0.84
N PHE A 50 22.09 -10.45 1.68
CA PHE A 50 22.86 -10.95 2.82
C PHE A 50 22.22 -10.66 4.19
N GLY A 51 21.03 -10.06 4.21
CA GLY A 51 20.29 -9.82 5.44
C GLY A 51 19.56 -11.08 5.94
N PRO A 52 19.01 -11.03 7.17
CA PRO A 52 18.14 -12.06 7.70
C PRO A 52 17.05 -12.43 6.71
N GLU A 53 16.62 -13.68 6.68
CA GLU A 53 15.64 -14.15 5.70
C GLU A 53 14.34 -13.32 5.72
N LEU A 54 13.87 -12.93 6.89
CA LEU A 54 12.69 -12.10 7.06
C LEU A 54 12.89 -10.70 6.46
N ALA A 55 14.02 -10.03 6.75
CA ALA A 55 14.36 -8.74 6.17
C ALA A 55 14.52 -8.81 4.64
N ARG A 56 14.97 -9.94 4.10
CA ARG A 56 15.05 -10.19 2.66
C ARG A 56 13.66 -10.31 2.04
N LYS A 57 12.75 -11.09 2.65
CA LYS A 57 11.36 -11.22 2.19
C LYS A 57 10.65 -9.85 2.20
N LEU A 58 10.80 -9.09 3.28
CA LEU A 58 10.23 -7.75 3.38
C LEU A 58 10.86 -6.76 2.38
N SER A 59 12.15 -6.89 2.07
CA SER A 59 12.82 -6.10 1.02
C SER A 59 12.26 -6.40 -0.37
N GLN A 60 11.92 -7.65 -0.65
CA GLN A 60 11.27 -8.04 -1.90
C GLN A 60 9.85 -7.46 -1.98
N LEU A 61 9.06 -7.54 -0.90
CA LEU A 61 7.75 -6.91 -0.83
C LEU A 61 7.84 -5.41 -1.13
N VAL A 62 8.65 -4.67 -0.40
CA VAL A 62 8.84 -3.21 -0.60
C VAL A 62 9.28 -2.86 -2.02
N LYS A 63 10.05 -3.74 -2.67
CA LYS A 63 10.44 -3.57 -4.08
C LYS A 63 9.26 -3.80 -5.04
N THR A 64 8.46 -4.84 -4.79
CA THR A 64 7.26 -5.12 -5.59
C THR A 64 6.24 -3.99 -5.45
N GLU A 65 6.01 -3.49 -4.24
CA GLU A 65 5.16 -2.33 -3.97
C GLU A 65 5.63 -1.07 -4.71
N LYS A 66 6.94 -0.86 -4.82
CA LYS A 66 7.49 0.22 -5.64
C LYS A 66 7.16 0.06 -7.13
N ASN A 67 7.18 -1.17 -7.64
CA ASN A 67 6.83 -1.42 -9.04
C ASN A 67 5.34 -1.16 -9.29
N VAL A 68 4.47 -1.54 -8.34
CA VAL A 68 3.02 -1.21 -8.37
C VAL A 68 2.82 0.30 -8.43
N LEU A 69 3.49 1.06 -7.57
CA LEU A 69 3.44 2.53 -7.55
C LEU A 69 3.83 3.13 -8.90
N CYS A 70 4.98 2.74 -9.47
CA CYS A 70 5.42 3.21 -10.78
C CYS A 70 4.43 2.85 -11.90
N SER A 71 3.76 1.69 -11.82
CA SER A 71 2.72 1.31 -12.78
C SER A 71 1.48 2.18 -12.64
N MET A 72 1.08 2.53 -11.42
CA MET A 72 -0.03 3.46 -11.17
C MET A 72 0.27 4.85 -11.75
N GLU A 73 1.48 5.38 -11.57
CA GLU A 73 1.90 6.66 -12.15
C GLU A 73 1.76 6.66 -13.70
N ILE A 74 2.15 5.57 -14.35
CA ILE A 74 1.99 5.41 -15.81
C ILE A 74 0.51 5.44 -16.18
N VAL A 75 -0.32 4.62 -15.52
CA VAL A 75 -1.78 4.56 -15.79
C VAL A 75 -2.43 5.93 -15.57
N THR A 76 -2.04 6.66 -14.55
CA THR A 76 -2.54 8.00 -14.26
C THR A 76 -2.24 8.99 -15.39
N ASN A 77 -1.01 8.97 -15.89
CA ASN A 77 -0.60 9.84 -17.00
C ASN A 77 -1.34 9.49 -18.30
N GLU A 78 -1.50 8.21 -18.62
CA GLU A 78 -2.27 7.76 -19.77
C GLU A 78 -3.75 8.12 -19.68
N ARG A 79 -4.35 8.02 -18.49
CA ARG A 79 -5.74 8.45 -18.24
C ARG A 79 -5.93 9.94 -18.49
N ARG A 80 -5.01 10.80 -18.00
CA ARG A 80 -5.04 12.23 -18.28
C ARG A 80 -4.85 12.55 -19.77
N ALA A 81 -3.99 11.80 -20.45
CA ALA A 81 -3.82 11.95 -21.90
C ALA A 81 -5.10 11.57 -22.63
N ALA A 82 -5.75 10.46 -22.30
CA ALA A 82 -7.02 10.03 -22.87
C ALA A 82 -8.14 11.06 -22.62
N ALA A 83 -8.22 11.64 -21.42
CA ALA A 83 -9.18 12.69 -21.10
C ALA A 83 -9.03 13.92 -22.01
N ARG A 84 -7.81 14.35 -22.28
CA ARG A 84 -7.52 15.44 -23.22
C ARG A 84 -7.89 15.07 -24.68
N GLN A 85 -7.58 13.85 -25.11
CA GLN A 85 -7.93 13.38 -26.45
C GLN A 85 -9.45 13.32 -26.66
N LEU A 86 -10.21 12.91 -25.64
CA LEU A 86 -11.67 12.91 -25.67
C LEU A 86 -12.22 14.32 -25.91
N SER A 87 -11.75 15.32 -25.15
CA SER A 87 -12.16 16.71 -25.32
C SER A 87 -11.78 17.27 -26.71
N LEU A 88 -10.59 16.91 -27.23
CA LEU A 88 -10.15 17.32 -28.57
C LEU A 88 -10.99 16.68 -29.67
N TRP A 89 -11.24 15.35 -29.56
CA TRP A 89 -12.08 14.65 -30.53
C TRP A 89 -13.50 15.22 -30.55
N GLY A 90 -14.08 15.51 -29.40
CA GLY A 90 -15.41 16.09 -29.28
C GLY A 90 -15.54 17.47 -29.95
N SER A 91 -14.44 18.25 -30.04
CA SER A 91 -14.48 19.60 -30.63
C SER A 91 -14.83 19.61 -32.12
N ASP A 92 -14.69 18.50 -32.80
CA ASP A 92 -14.99 18.36 -34.23
C ASP A 92 -16.41 17.82 -34.50
N ASN A 93 -17.21 17.64 -33.45
CA ASN A 93 -18.60 17.13 -33.52
C ASN A 93 -19.63 18.27 -33.28
N ASP A 94 -20.92 17.88 -33.24
CA ASP A 94 -22.03 18.80 -32.97
C ASP A 94 -21.89 19.41 -31.54
N ASP A 95 -22.54 20.53 -31.32
CA ASP A 95 -22.40 21.35 -30.11
C ASP A 95 -22.65 20.57 -28.82
N ASP A 96 -23.66 19.70 -28.79
CA ASP A 96 -23.98 18.83 -27.66
C ASP A 96 -22.86 17.83 -27.33
N VAL A 97 -22.39 17.11 -28.35
CA VAL A 97 -21.27 16.16 -28.22
C VAL A 97 -20.01 16.90 -27.83
N SER A 98 -19.78 18.06 -28.45
CA SER A 98 -18.61 18.91 -28.16
C SER A 98 -18.57 19.38 -26.71
N ASP A 99 -19.68 19.87 -26.16
CA ASP A 99 -19.76 20.36 -24.80
C ASP A 99 -19.67 19.20 -23.79
N VAL A 100 -20.45 18.14 -23.98
CA VAL A 100 -20.48 17.00 -23.07
C VAL A 100 -19.12 16.30 -23.01
N THR A 101 -18.45 16.06 -24.15
CA THR A 101 -17.13 15.42 -24.16
C THR A 101 -16.04 16.29 -23.52
N ASP A 102 -16.14 17.62 -23.64
CA ASP A 102 -15.22 18.52 -22.95
C ASP A 102 -15.39 18.41 -21.41
N LYS A 103 -16.64 18.41 -20.93
CA LYS A 103 -16.94 18.24 -19.51
C LYS A 103 -16.59 16.84 -18.98
N LEU A 104 -16.88 15.79 -19.75
CA LEU A 104 -16.42 14.42 -19.46
C LEU A 104 -14.88 14.36 -19.37
N GLY A 105 -14.20 15.06 -20.28
CA GLY A 105 -12.75 15.19 -20.24
C GLY A 105 -12.27 15.80 -18.93
N VAL A 106 -12.93 16.84 -18.43
CA VAL A 106 -12.62 17.46 -17.12
C VAL A 106 -12.78 16.44 -15.98
N LEU A 107 -13.88 15.69 -15.93
CA LEU A 107 -14.11 14.67 -14.91
C LEU A 107 -13.10 13.51 -14.98
N LEU A 108 -12.78 13.03 -16.18
CA LEU A 108 -11.79 11.98 -16.37
C LEU A 108 -10.37 12.45 -16.02
N PHE A 109 -10.07 13.73 -16.25
CA PHE A 109 -8.80 14.31 -15.81
C PHE A 109 -8.73 14.38 -14.27
N GLU A 110 -9.83 14.75 -13.60
CA GLU A 110 -9.93 14.79 -12.15
C GLU A 110 -9.70 13.39 -11.52
N LEU A 111 -10.18 12.30 -12.16
CA LEU A 111 -9.84 10.95 -11.73
C LEU A 111 -8.31 10.70 -11.71
N GLY A 112 -7.58 11.33 -12.63
CA GLY A 112 -6.12 11.29 -12.62
C GLY A 112 -5.52 12.04 -11.41
N GLU A 113 -6.06 13.21 -11.07
CA GLU A 113 -5.62 13.99 -9.90
C GLU A 113 -5.88 13.23 -8.58
N LEU A 114 -7.06 12.62 -8.45
CA LEU A 114 -7.41 11.78 -7.30
C LEU A 114 -6.51 10.55 -7.19
N GLN A 115 -6.14 9.97 -8.32
CA GLN A 115 -5.22 8.83 -8.34
C GLN A 115 -3.80 9.23 -7.93
N ASP A 116 -3.31 10.42 -8.30
CA ASP A 116 -2.01 10.93 -7.82
C ASP A 116 -2.03 11.13 -6.30
N GLN A 117 -3.11 11.68 -5.75
CA GLN A 117 -3.26 11.80 -4.29
C GLN A 117 -3.20 10.42 -3.60
N PHE A 118 -3.79 9.41 -4.21
CA PHE A 118 -3.70 8.04 -3.71
C PHE A 118 -2.28 7.48 -3.82
N ILE A 119 -1.55 7.74 -4.91
CA ILE A 119 -0.16 7.31 -5.13
C ILE A 119 0.76 7.87 -4.03
N ASP A 120 0.60 9.13 -3.65
CA ASP A 120 1.36 9.77 -2.56
C ASP A 120 1.11 9.05 -1.22
N LYS A 121 -0.16 8.73 -0.93
CA LYS A 121 -0.55 7.98 0.26
C LYS A 121 -0.03 6.55 0.24
N TYR A 122 -0.05 5.91 -0.92
CA TYR A 122 0.51 4.58 -1.13
C TYR A 122 2.03 4.56 -0.89
N ASP A 123 2.75 5.59 -1.31
CA ASP A 123 4.20 5.69 -1.03
C ASP A 123 4.46 5.82 0.47
N GLN A 124 3.61 6.53 1.21
CA GLN A 124 3.70 6.64 2.67
C GLN A 124 3.53 5.27 3.36
N TYR A 125 2.55 4.46 2.92
CA TYR A 125 2.41 3.06 3.35
C TYR A 125 3.70 2.28 3.10
N ARG A 126 4.24 2.35 1.88
CA ARG A 126 5.47 1.66 1.48
C ARG A 126 6.68 2.10 2.31
N VAL A 127 6.80 3.39 2.62
CA VAL A 127 7.86 3.94 3.48
C VAL A 127 7.74 3.38 4.90
N THR A 128 6.54 3.23 5.43
CA THR A 128 6.29 2.61 6.74
C THR A 128 6.72 1.15 6.75
N MET A 129 6.37 0.37 5.73
CA MET A 129 6.83 -1.01 5.55
C MET A 129 8.37 -1.11 5.45
N LYS A 130 9.00 -0.16 4.75
CA LYS A 130 10.47 -0.06 4.69
C LYS A 130 11.09 0.22 6.06
N SER A 131 10.42 0.96 6.94
CA SER A 131 10.91 1.22 8.29
C SER A 131 10.96 -0.06 9.14
N ILE A 132 9.97 -0.97 9.00
CA ILE A 132 9.98 -2.29 9.66
C ILE A 132 11.22 -3.07 9.24
N ARG A 133 11.50 -3.14 7.94
CA ARG A 133 12.70 -3.80 7.42
C ARG A 133 14.00 -3.22 8.00
N ASN A 134 14.06 -1.90 8.16
CA ASN A 134 15.25 -1.25 8.70
C ASN A 134 15.46 -1.60 10.19
N ILE A 135 14.37 -1.71 10.96
CA ILE A 135 14.42 -2.11 12.37
C ILE A 135 14.86 -3.58 12.48
N GLU A 136 14.31 -4.48 11.65
CA GLU A 136 14.76 -5.87 11.55
C GLU A 136 16.27 -5.96 11.33
N ALA A 137 16.80 -5.15 10.38
CA ALA A 137 18.22 -5.09 10.11
C ALA A 137 19.05 -4.55 11.27
N SER A 138 18.48 -3.69 12.12
CA SER A 138 19.18 -3.11 13.28
C SER A 138 19.37 -4.08 14.44
N VAL A 139 18.55 -5.13 14.52
CA VAL A 139 18.67 -6.17 15.56
C VAL A 139 19.74 -7.20 15.21
N GLN A 140 20.10 -7.36 13.94
CA GLN A 140 21.04 -8.37 13.48
C GLN A 140 22.43 -8.32 14.18
N PRO A 141 23.06 -7.16 14.43
CA PRO A 141 24.33 -7.12 15.14
C PRO A 141 24.28 -7.72 16.55
N SER A 142 23.14 -7.61 17.24
CA SER A 142 22.95 -8.23 18.56
C SER A 142 22.88 -9.75 18.47
N ARG A 143 22.17 -10.28 17.46
CA ARG A 143 22.15 -11.73 17.16
C ARG A 143 23.54 -12.25 16.84
N ASP A 144 24.25 -11.60 15.91
CA ASP A 144 25.59 -11.98 15.48
C ASP A 144 26.60 -11.97 16.63
N ARG A 145 26.45 -11.02 17.58
CA ARG A 145 27.30 -10.96 18.76
C ARG A 145 27.09 -12.16 19.67
N LYS A 146 25.82 -12.51 19.96
CA LYS A 146 25.48 -13.68 20.74
C LYS A 146 26.05 -14.96 20.12
N ASP A 147 25.83 -15.16 18.81
CA ASP A 147 26.31 -16.33 18.09
C ASP A 147 27.83 -16.44 18.11
N LYS A 148 28.56 -15.34 17.91
CA LYS A 148 30.04 -15.30 17.99
C LYS A 148 30.57 -15.72 19.36
N ILE A 149 29.95 -15.19 20.43
CA ILE A 149 30.37 -15.56 21.80
C ILE A 149 30.10 -17.06 22.05
N THR A 150 28.95 -17.54 21.61
CA THR A 150 28.59 -18.98 21.72
C THR A 150 29.61 -19.89 21.00
N ASP A 151 29.95 -19.51 19.76
CA ASP A 151 30.94 -20.24 18.96
C ASP A 151 32.33 -20.18 19.59
N GLU A 152 32.75 -19.06 20.16
CA GLU A 152 34.02 -18.90 20.83
C GLU A 152 34.11 -19.76 22.08
N ILE A 153 33.02 -19.80 22.89
CA ILE A 153 32.95 -20.70 24.06
C ILE A 153 33.04 -22.15 23.62
N ALA A 154 32.29 -22.58 22.59
CA ALA A 154 32.33 -23.94 22.08
C ALA A 154 33.72 -24.33 21.59
N HIS A 155 34.41 -23.43 20.86
CA HIS A 155 35.76 -23.65 20.40
C HIS A 155 36.78 -23.77 21.53
N LEU A 156 36.68 -22.90 22.55
CA LEU A 156 37.58 -22.95 23.72
C LEU A 156 37.32 -24.21 24.56
N LYS A 157 36.10 -24.61 24.78
CA LYS A 157 35.75 -25.86 25.51
C LYS A 157 36.32 -27.10 24.83
N TYR A 158 36.39 -27.09 23.48
CA TYR A 158 37.01 -28.18 22.73
C TYR A 158 38.53 -28.17 22.79
N LYS A 159 39.18 -27.00 22.67
CA LYS A 159 40.64 -26.84 22.55
C LYS A 159 41.35 -26.80 23.89
N ASP A 160 40.80 -26.09 24.88
CA ASP A 160 41.36 -25.89 26.22
C ASP A 160 40.23 -25.77 27.24
N PRO A 161 39.71 -26.93 27.74
CA PRO A 161 38.56 -26.96 28.66
C PRO A 161 38.79 -26.27 30.00
N VAL A 162 40.05 -26.01 30.37
CA VAL A 162 40.43 -25.39 31.67
C VAL A 162 40.76 -23.89 31.50
N SER A 163 40.54 -23.35 30.34
CA SER A 163 40.82 -21.94 30.04
C SER A 163 40.07 -20.99 30.97
N THR A 164 40.79 -20.05 31.59
CA THR A 164 40.22 -19.01 32.44
C THR A 164 39.36 -17.98 31.68
N LYS A 165 39.39 -18.01 30.34
CA LYS A 165 38.55 -17.18 29.49
C LYS A 165 37.12 -17.68 29.41
N ILE A 166 36.86 -18.97 29.59
CA ILE A 166 35.52 -19.54 29.49
C ILE A 166 34.54 -18.89 30.46
N PRO A 167 34.79 -18.73 31.77
CA PRO A 167 33.88 -18.08 32.68
C PRO A 167 33.58 -16.61 32.31
N VAL A 168 34.59 -15.92 31.77
CA VAL A 168 34.41 -14.49 31.33
C VAL A 168 33.48 -14.41 30.13
N LEU A 169 33.68 -15.30 29.15
CA LEU A 169 32.82 -15.36 27.96
C LEU A 169 31.41 -15.84 28.31
N GLU A 170 31.26 -16.73 29.26
CA GLU A 170 29.92 -17.15 29.75
C GLU A 170 29.17 -16.00 30.41
N GLN A 171 29.86 -15.14 31.19
CA GLN A 171 29.24 -13.90 31.72
C GLN A 171 28.88 -12.90 30.60
N GLU A 172 29.75 -12.79 29.58
CA GLU A 172 29.48 -11.94 28.43
C GLU A 172 28.31 -12.49 27.60
N LEU A 173 28.18 -13.81 27.47
CA LEU A 173 27.07 -14.47 26.80
C LEU A 173 25.73 -14.14 27.47
N VAL A 174 25.63 -14.26 28.79
CA VAL A 174 24.42 -13.93 29.56
C VAL A 174 24.00 -12.48 29.29
N ARG A 175 24.97 -11.54 29.23
CA ARG A 175 24.67 -10.15 28.90
C ARG A 175 24.19 -9.99 27.45
N ALA A 176 24.86 -10.63 26.50
CA ALA A 176 24.49 -10.58 25.10
C ALA A 176 23.11 -11.23 24.85
N GLU A 177 22.78 -12.27 25.56
CA GLU A 177 21.45 -12.91 25.52
C GLU A 177 20.37 -11.98 26.04
N ALA A 178 20.60 -11.31 27.16
CA ALA A 178 19.66 -10.32 27.71
C ALA A 178 19.44 -9.13 26.74
N GLU A 179 20.54 -8.60 26.17
CA GLU A 179 20.48 -7.53 25.16
C GLU A 179 19.69 -7.99 23.91
N SER A 180 19.95 -9.20 23.43
CA SER A 180 19.25 -9.79 22.27
C SER A 180 17.76 -9.97 22.56
N LEU A 181 17.40 -10.50 23.74
CA LEU A 181 16.01 -10.72 24.13
C LEU A 181 15.21 -9.40 24.15
N VAL A 182 15.79 -8.34 24.71
CA VAL A 182 15.16 -7.01 24.74
C VAL A 182 14.99 -6.48 23.32
N ALA A 183 16.02 -6.59 22.49
CA ALA A 183 15.95 -6.12 21.10
C ALA A 183 14.89 -6.88 20.28
N GLU A 184 14.76 -8.19 20.46
CA GLU A 184 13.72 -9.02 19.80
C GLU A 184 12.32 -8.65 20.27
N ALA A 185 12.11 -8.43 21.56
CA ALA A 185 10.83 -8.01 22.10
C ALA A 185 10.42 -6.65 21.53
N GLN A 186 11.34 -5.68 21.48
CA GLN A 186 11.11 -4.37 20.88
C GLN A 186 10.80 -4.49 19.38
N LEU A 187 11.56 -5.28 18.63
CA LEU A 187 11.31 -5.55 17.20
C LEU A 187 9.89 -6.09 17.00
N SER A 188 9.49 -7.08 17.79
CA SER A 188 8.16 -7.68 17.73
C SER A 188 7.04 -6.66 17.95
N ASN A 189 7.16 -5.82 18.97
CA ASN A 189 6.17 -4.79 19.30
C ASN A 189 6.07 -3.72 18.22
N ILE A 190 7.22 -3.16 17.81
CA ILE A 190 7.28 -2.11 16.78
C ILE A 190 6.78 -2.66 15.42
N THR A 191 7.09 -3.91 15.10
CA THR A 191 6.61 -4.53 13.87
C THR A 191 5.09 -4.59 13.83
N ARG A 192 4.43 -5.03 14.90
CA ARG A 192 2.96 -5.09 14.98
C ARG A 192 2.32 -3.71 14.91
N GLU A 193 2.86 -2.75 15.66
CA GLU A 193 2.39 -1.36 15.66
C GLU A 193 2.46 -0.75 14.25
N LYS A 194 3.64 -0.82 13.62
CA LYS A 194 3.86 -0.24 12.30
C LYS A 194 3.08 -0.96 11.20
N LEU A 195 2.95 -2.28 11.28
CA LEU A 195 2.15 -3.06 10.33
C LEU A 195 0.69 -2.63 10.40
N LYS A 196 0.12 -2.55 11.61
CA LYS A 196 -1.25 -2.09 11.81
C LYS A 196 -1.44 -0.65 11.30
N ALA A 197 -0.54 0.26 11.64
CA ALA A 197 -0.60 1.65 11.19
C ALA A 197 -0.48 1.76 9.65
N ALA A 198 0.44 1.01 9.03
CA ALA A 198 0.64 1.01 7.58
C ALA A 198 -0.61 0.57 6.83
N TYR A 199 -1.21 -0.54 7.20
CA TYR A 199 -2.38 -1.06 6.51
C TYR A 199 -3.67 -0.30 6.81
N ASN A 200 -3.86 0.22 8.01
CA ASN A 200 -4.98 1.14 8.28
C ASN A 200 -4.90 2.34 7.34
N TYR A 201 -3.75 3.00 7.26
CA TYR A 201 -3.55 4.14 6.37
C TYR A 201 -3.76 3.77 4.88
N GLN A 202 -3.29 2.60 4.47
CA GLN A 202 -3.47 2.07 3.11
C GLN A 202 -4.97 1.87 2.78
N PHE A 203 -5.71 1.20 3.67
CA PHE A 203 -7.12 0.92 3.44
C PHE A 203 -8.00 2.18 3.47
N ASP A 204 -7.70 3.12 4.38
CA ASP A 204 -8.38 4.42 4.41
C ASP A 204 -8.15 5.19 3.11
N SER A 205 -6.92 5.17 2.61
CA SER A 205 -6.57 5.81 1.34
C SER A 205 -7.26 5.17 0.12
N MET A 206 -7.35 3.84 0.10
CA MET A 206 -8.07 3.09 -0.93
C MET A 206 -9.57 3.42 -0.92
N ARG A 207 -10.15 3.49 0.27
CA ARG A 207 -11.56 3.83 0.45
C ARG A 207 -11.84 5.24 -0.02
N GLU A 208 -11.03 6.22 0.38
CA GLU A 208 -11.15 7.60 -0.07
C GLU A 208 -11.13 7.70 -1.60
N MET A 209 -10.15 7.08 -2.25
CA MET A 209 -10.07 7.07 -3.71
C MET A 209 -11.31 6.43 -4.34
N ALA A 210 -11.76 5.28 -3.83
CA ALA A 210 -12.90 4.56 -4.39
C ALA A 210 -14.21 5.37 -4.28
N GLU A 211 -14.47 5.98 -3.13
CA GLU A 211 -15.66 6.80 -2.90
C GLU A 211 -15.65 8.07 -3.77
N LYS A 212 -14.51 8.75 -3.87
CA LYS A 212 -14.36 9.92 -4.76
C LYS A 212 -14.49 9.55 -6.23
N PHE A 213 -13.99 8.38 -6.64
CA PHE A 213 -14.19 7.87 -7.99
C PHE A 213 -15.67 7.58 -8.28
N ALA A 214 -16.39 7.03 -7.31
CA ALA A 214 -17.84 6.79 -7.45
C ALA A 214 -18.62 8.11 -7.60
N LEU A 215 -18.26 9.16 -6.86
CA LEU A 215 -18.84 10.49 -7.03
C LEU A 215 -18.61 11.02 -8.45
N VAL A 216 -17.38 11.05 -8.92
CA VAL A 216 -17.04 11.51 -10.27
C VAL A 216 -17.78 10.71 -11.34
N ALA A 217 -17.87 9.38 -11.19
CA ALA A 217 -18.62 8.53 -12.10
C ALA A 217 -20.13 8.85 -12.12
N GLY A 218 -20.71 9.18 -10.97
CA GLY A 218 -22.09 9.64 -10.86
C GLY A 218 -22.36 10.91 -11.66
N TYR A 219 -21.50 11.93 -11.48
CA TYR A 219 -21.60 13.18 -12.25
C TYR A 219 -21.32 12.98 -13.75
N GLY A 220 -20.42 12.07 -14.10
CA GLY A 220 -20.21 11.68 -15.50
C GLY A 220 -21.46 11.10 -16.14
N LYS A 221 -22.22 10.27 -15.42
CA LYS A 221 -23.50 9.76 -15.89
C LYS A 221 -24.54 10.89 -16.05
N ALA A 222 -24.60 11.84 -15.11
CA ALA A 222 -25.49 12.99 -15.21
C ALA A 222 -25.18 13.86 -16.44
N LEU A 223 -23.92 14.00 -16.86
CA LEU A 223 -23.56 14.68 -18.10
C LEU A 223 -24.07 13.95 -19.33
N LEU A 224 -24.10 12.63 -19.35
CA LEU A 224 -24.60 11.86 -20.48
C LEU A 224 -26.10 12.04 -20.70
N GLU A 225 -26.89 12.35 -19.68
CA GLU A 225 -28.32 12.64 -19.80
C GLU A 225 -28.60 13.94 -20.58
N LEU A 226 -27.59 14.78 -20.82
CA LEU A 226 -27.71 15.98 -21.64
C LEU A 226 -27.60 15.69 -23.15
N LEU A 227 -27.20 14.48 -23.54
CA LEU A 227 -27.16 14.07 -24.93
C LEU A 227 -28.50 13.50 -25.36
N ASP A 228 -29.07 14.03 -26.45
CA ASP A 228 -30.22 13.42 -27.11
C ASP A 228 -29.77 12.29 -28.03
N ASP A 229 -30.04 11.05 -27.64
CA ASP A 229 -29.72 9.84 -28.38
C ASP A 229 -30.84 9.38 -29.34
N ALA A 230 -31.92 10.18 -29.47
CA ALA A 230 -33.01 9.87 -30.40
C ALA A 230 -32.49 9.81 -31.84
N PRO A 231 -32.86 8.75 -32.61
CA PRO A 231 -32.45 8.63 -34.01
C PRO A 231 -33.07 9.72 -34.86
N VAL A 232 -32.25 10.45 -35.62
CA VAL A 232 -32.69 11.47 -36.56
C VAL A 232 -32.97 10.89 -37.91
N THR A 233 -34.11 11.23 -38.53
CA THR A 233 -34.43 10.79 -39.90
C THR A 233 -33.68 11.66 -40.92
N PRO A 234 -33.30 11.09 -42.11
CA PRO A 234 -32.60 11.86 -43.12
C PRO A 234 -33.37 13.12 -43.56
N GLY A 235 -32.76 14.28 -43.35
CA GLY A 235 -33.37 15.59 -43.68
C GLY A 235 -34.01 16.30 -42.46
N GLU A 236 -34.07 15.66 -41.31
CA GLU A 236 -34.49 16.27 -40.06
C GLU A 236 -33.31 17.02 -39.41
N ILE A 237 -33.57 18.17 -38.83
CA ILE A 237 -32.58 18.98 -38.15
C ILE A 237 -32.78 18.77 -36.65
N ARG A 238 -31.71 18.41 -35.94
CA ARG A 238 -31.73 18.35 -34.45
C ARG A 238 -32.04 19.70 -33.84
N PRO A 239 -32.73 19.73 -32.69
CA PRO A 239 -32.92 20.98 -31.93
C PRO A 239 -31.56 21.59 -31.58
N THR A 240 -31.53 22.93 -31.46
CA THR A 240 -30.34 23.63 -31.00
C THR A 240 -30.01 23.20 -29.56
N TYR A 241 -28.75 22.84 -29.28
CA TYR A 241 -28.29 22.49 -27.96
C TYR A 241 -28.37 23.70 -26.99
N ASP A 242 -28.97 23.50 -25.84
CA ASP A 242 -29.14 24.52 -24.79
C ASP A 242 -28.56 24.06 -23.41
N GLY A 243 -27.89 22.93 -23.37
CA GLY A 243 -27.37 22.26 -22.17
C GLY A 243 -26.11 22.87 -21.54
N TYR A 244 -25.54 23.96 -22.10
CA TYR A 244 -24.25 24.52 -21.62
C TYR A 244 -24.24 24.94 -20.16
N ASP A 245 -25.34 25.57 -19.68
CA ASP A 245 -25.44 25.99 -18.28
C ASP A 245 -25.61 24.78 -17.36
N ALA A 246 -26.37 23.75 -17.78
CA ALA A 246 -26.59 22.54 -17.05
C ALA A 246 -25.26 21.72 -16.94
N SER A 247 -24.54 21.55 -18.03
CA SER A 247 -23.25 20.83 -18.04
C SER A 247 -22.22 21.52 -17.15
N ARG A 248 -22.17 22.85 -17.18
CA ARG A 248 -21.33 23.66 -16.31
C ARG A 248 -21.70 23.50 -14.84
N GLN A 249 -23.01 23.51 -14.51
CA GLN A 249 -23.47 23.30 -13.13
C GLN A 249 -23.11 21.92 -12.60
N ILE A 250 -23.25 20.88 -13.40
CA ILE A 250 -22.84 19.52 -13.03
C ILE A 250 -21.36 19.45 -12.64
N ILE A 251 -20.48 20.14 -13.37
CA ILE A 251 -19.05 20.20 -13.01
C ILE A 251 -18.84 20.94 -11.68
N MET A 252 -19.54 22.05 -11.46
CA MET A 252 -19.47 22.79 -10.19
C MET A 252 -19.97 21.96 -9.02
N ASP A 253 -21.04 21.21 -9.21
CA ASP A 253 -21.60 20.32 -8.18
C ASP A 253 -20.64 19.15 -7.89
N ALA A 254 -19.97 18.61 -8.91
CA ALA A 254 -18.95 17.58 -8.73
C ALA A 254 -17.75 18.09 -7.91
N GLU A 255 -17.27 19.30 -8.22
CA GLU A 255 -16.18 19.95 -7.48
C GLU A 255 -16.59 20.18 -6.02
N ALA A 256 -17.79 20.70 -5.78
CA ALA A 256 -18.32 20.94 -4.44
C ALA A 256 -18.50 19.63 -3.65
N ALA A 257 -18.98 18.57 -4.29
CA ALA A 257 -19.12 17.25 -3.65
C ALA A 257 -17.77 16.63 -3.28
N LEU A 258 -16.75 16.78 -4.11
CA LEU A 258 -15.40 16.31 -3.82
C LEU A 258 -14.74 17.12 -2.69
N GLU A 259 -14.98 18.43 -2.62
CA GLU A 259 -14.50 19.29 -1.54
C GLU A 259 -15.19 18.99 -0.20
N ALA A 260 -16.49 18.74 -0.23
CA ALA A 260 -17.29 18.40 0.96
C ALA A 260 -17.09 16.96 1.44
N TRP A 261 -16.40 16.10 0.65
CA TRP A 261 -16.22 14.72 0.99
C TRP A 261 -15.39 14.55 2.28
N THR A 262 -15.88 13.74 3.20
CA THR A 262 -15.20 13.36 4.45
C THR A 262 -15.19 11.85 4.57
N LEU A 263 -14.08 11.33 5.13
CA LEU A 263 -14.00 9.89 5.42
C LEU A 263 -15.02 9.52 6.51
N ASP A 264 -16.10 8.85 6.12
CA ASP A 264 -17.05 8.28 7.06
C ASP A 264 -16.61 6.84 7.39
N PHE A 265 -16.40 6.55 8.68
CA PHE A 265 -15.99 5.23 9.13
C PHE A 265 -17.18 4.26 9.01
N ALA A 266 -17.29 3.58 7.88
CA ALA A 266 -18.19 2.46 7.78
C ALA A 266 -17.76 1.38 8.79
N VAL A 267 -18.63 1.06 9.73
CA VAL A 267 -18.41 -0.02 10.67
C VAL A 267 -18.59 -1.33 9.91
N VAL A 268 -17.47 -1.93 9.49
CA VAL A 268 -17.46 -3.29 8.98
C VAL A 268 -17.50 -4.21 10.19
N LYS A 269 -18.59 -4.96 10.33
CA LYS A 269 -18.69 -6.02 11.35
C LYS A 269 -18.31 -7.34 10.69
N PRO A 270 -17.11 -7.91 10.99
CA PRO A 270 -16.75 -9.25 10.52
C PRO A 270 -17.74 -10.26 11.10
N THR A 271 -18.23 -11.19 10.26
CA THR A 271 -19.12 -12.28 10.69
C THR A 271 -18.41 -13.31 11.59
N LEU A 272 -17.08 -13.28 11.64
CA LEU A 272 -16.23 -14.13 12.47
C LEU A 272 -15.39 -13.25 13.40
N SER A 273 -15.98 -12.76 14.45
CA SER A 273 -15.29 -12.22 15.62
C SER A 273 -15.21 -13.34 16.66
N PHE A 274 -14.27 -14.25 16.48
CA PHE A 274 -14.14 -15.45 17.33
C PHE A 274 -14.06 -15.11 18.83
N HIS A 275 -13.48 -13.98 19.19
CA HIS A 275 -13.42 -13.54 20.58
C HIS A 275 -14.69 -12.82 21.08
N GLN A 276 -15.47 -12.18 20.20
CA GLN A 276 -16.72 -11.55 20.61
C GLN A 276 -17.89 -12.55 20.75
N THR A 277 -17.90 -13.64 19.98
CA THR A 277 -18.90 -14.69 20.10
C THR A 277 -18.72 -15.52 21.39
N ILE A 278 -17.50 -15.73 21.84
CA ILE A 278 -17.24 -16.45 23.10
C ILE A 278 -17.64 -15.60 24.30
N ASP A 279 -17.23 -14.33 24.34
CA ASP A 279 -17.60 -13.42 25.44
C ASP A 279 -19.11 -13.16 25.49
N ASP A 280 -19.81 -13.06 24.35
CA ASP A 280 -21.27 -12.90 24.29
C ASP A 280 -21.99 -14.20 24.68
N VAL A 281 -21.46 -15.38 24.38
CA VAL A 281 -22.03 -16.67 24.78
C VAL A 281 -21.88 -16.88 26.29
N TYR A 282 -20.71 -16.61 26.87
CA TYR A 282 -20.48 -16.72 28.30
C TYR A 282 -21.25 -15.68 29.13
N GLN A 283 -21.58 -14.51 28.59
CA GLN A 283 -22.41 -13.49 29.26
C GLN A 283 -23.92 -13.80 29.17
N THR A 284 -24.35 -14.66 28.25
CA THR A 284 -25.78 -15.00 28.05
C THR A 284 -26.16 -16.40 28.58
N MET A 285 -25.17 -17.23 28.95
CA MET A 285 -25.45 -18.56 29.55
C MET A 285 -25.78 -18.40 31.02
N PRO A 286 -26.81 -19.14 31.55
CA PRO A 286 -27.08 -19.26 32.97
C PRO A 286 -25.81 -19.84 33.67
N GLU A 287 -25.54 -19.36 34.90
CA GLU A 287 -24.37 -19.80 35.66
C GLU A 287 -24.30 -21.35 35.83
N ASP A 288 -25.42 -22.04 35.79
CA ASP A 288 -25.49 -23.49 35.94
C ASP A 288 -25.07 -24.29 34.68
N GLU A 289 -24.99 -23.68 33.48
CA GLU A 289 -24.53 -24.34 32.24
C GLU A 289 -23.02 -24.13 31.98
N ILE A 290 -22.39 -23.18 32.64
CA ILE A 290 -20.97 -22.86 32.44
C ILE A 290 -20.06 -23.96 33.04
N GLU A 291 -20.49 -24.65 34.12
CA GLU A 291 -19.69 -25.73 34.73
C GLU A 291 -19.70 -27.01 33.90
N ASP A 292 -20.81 -27.32 33.19
CA ASP A 292 -20.91 -28.55 32.38
C ASP A 292 -20.11 -28.44 31.06
N ASP A 293 -20.10 -27.28 30.37
CA ASP A 293 -19.33 -27.10 29.15
C ASP A 293 -17.80 -27.09 29.39
N LEU A 294 -17.33 -26.60 30.54
CA LEU A 294 -15.91 -26.63 30.92
C LEU A 294 -15.39 -28.04 31.22
N VAL A 295 -16.27 -28.94 31.58
CA VAL A 295 -15.93 -30.36 31.86
C VAL A 295 -15.87 -31.16 30.55
N GLU A 296 -16.79 -30.90 29.58
CA GLU A 296 -16.74 -31.55 28.26
C GLU A 296 -15.55 -31.14 27.45
N ASP A 297 -15.16 -29.83 27.45
CA ASP A 297 -13.96 -29.35 26.75
C ASP A 297 -12.64 -29.88 27.40
N ALA A 298 -12.64 -30.13 28.71
CA ALA A 298 -11.48 -30.71 29.39
C ALA A 298 -11.31 -32.21 29.07
N GLU A 299 -12.40 -32.99 28.96
CA GLU A 299 -12.35 -34.37 28.57
C GLU A 299 -11.90 -34.57 27.11
N VAL A 300 -12.31 -33.68 26.18
CA VAL A 300 -11.88 -33.72 24.77
C VAL A 300 -10.39 -33.40 24.62
N ILE A 301 -9.83 -32.56 25.49
CA ILE A 301 -8.39 -32.22 25.46
C ILE A 301 -7.55 -33.39 26.06
N GLU A 302 -8.05 -34.11 27.07
CA GLU A 302 -7.37 -35.29 27.62
C GLU A 302 -7.35 -36.47 26.63
N ASP A 303 -8.47 -36.71 25.91
CA ASP A 303 -8.52 -37.77 24.88
C ASP A 303 -7.58 -37.49 23.69
N VAL A 304 -7.38 -36.22 23.30
CA VAL A 304 -6.46 -35.84 22.22
C VAL A 304 -4.99 -35.94 22.64
N LEU A 305 -4.69 -35.81 23.94
CA LEU A 305 -3.32 -35.91 24.46
C LEU A 305 -2.92 -37.37 24.74
N GLU A 306 -3.87 -38.27 25.00
CA GLU A 306 -3.56 -39.70 25.18
C GLU A 306 -3.29 -40.41 23.84
N ASP A 307 -3.86 -39.96 22.71
CA ASP A 307 -3.59 -40.53 21.37
C ASP A 307 -2.21 -40.15 20.79
N GLU A 308 -1.52 -39.13 21.30
CA GLU A 308 -0.18 -38.74 20.84
C GLU A 308 1.00 -39.45 21.56
N GLU A 309 0.76 -40.19 22.64
CA GLU A 309 1.84 -40.85 23.41
C GLU A 309 2.18 -42.29 23.01
N HIS A 310 1.61 -42.87 21.95
CA HIS A 310 2.01 -44.18 21.44
C HIS A 310 2.67 -44.13 20.07
N PRO A 311 4.02 -43.98 20.00
CA PRO A 311 4.73 -44.33 18.79
C PRO A 311 4.76 -45.86 18.64
N GLU A 312 4.15 -46.38 17.59
CA GLU A 312 4.32 -47.79 17.19
C GLU A 312 5.79 -48.12 16.96
N GLU A 313 6.35 -49.02 17.77
CA GLU A 313 7.61 -49.69 17.49
C GLU A 313 7.42 -50.64 16.29
N GLU A 314 7.76 -50.18 15.09
CA GLU A 314 7.98 -51.09 13.97
C GLU A 314 9.33 -51.78 14.14
N GLN A 315 9.27 -53.05 14.53
CA GLN A 315 10.33 -54.03 14.31
C GLN A 315 10.39 -54.40 12.82
N TYR A 316 11.49 -54.05 12.14
CA TYR A 316 12.23 -54.97 11.21
C TYR A 316 13.58 -54.33 10.88
#